data_cc4e9f1216b56a91a2d826d0184ad5e8
#
_entry.id   cc4e9f1216b56a91a2d826d0184ad5e8
#
_cell.length_a   1.000
_cell.length_b   1.000
_cell.length_c   1.000
_cell.angle_alpha   90.00
_cell.angle_beta   90.00
_cell.angle_gamma   90.00
#
_symmetry.space_group_name_H-M   'P 1'
#
loop_
_entity.id
_entity.type
_entity.pdbx_description
1 polymer ?
#
loop_
_entity_poly.entity_id
_entity_poly.type
_entity_poly.pdbx_seq_one_letter_code
_entity_poly.pdbx_strand_id
1 'polypeptide(L)'
;MIVDERMTAFINSLDTGNTRILDAVEREALDSYVPIIRKEMQSFLKLLLAMNRPKRILEVGTAVGFSSILMAEYAPKDCKIVTIENYEKRIPIARANFVRAGKEKQIALLEGDAADVLKTLNEPFDLIFMDAAKGQYIHFMPDILRLLKTGGTLVSDNVLQDGDIIESHYAVTRRNRTIYKRM
;
A
#
# COMPACT_ATOMS: atom_id res chain seq x y z
N MET A 1 -18.73 -2.44 13.55
CA MET A 1 -17.57 -3.04 12.82
C MET A 1 -18.13 -3.93 11.72
N ILE A 2 -17.56 -3.90 10.51
CA ILE A 2 -18.06 -4.72 9.37
C ILE A 2 -17.62 -6.18 9.49
N VAL A 3 -16.48 -6.42 10.13
CA VAL A 3 -15.89 -7.76 10.29
C VAL A 3 -15.89 -8.14 11.76
N ASP A 4 -16.28 -9.40 12.05
CA ASP A 4 -16.23 -9.96 13.40
C ASP A 4 -14.77 -10.12 13.85
N GLU A 5 -14.43 -9.58 15.02
CA GLU A 5 -13.06 -9.63 15.58
C GLU A 5 -12.56 -11.06 15.81
N ARG A 6 -13.45 -11.97 16.15
CA ARG A 6 -13.10 -13.39 16.35
C ARG A 6 -12.69 -14.05 15.04
N MET A 7 -13.35 -13.68 13.92
CA MET A 7 -12.98 -14.14 12.59
C MET A 7 -11.61 -13.60 12.19
N THR A 8 -11.38 -12.30 12.40
CA THR A 8 -10.08 -11.67 12.16
C THR A 8 -8.96 -12.34 12.97
N ALA A 9 -9.19 -12.58 14.28
CA ALA A 9 -8.24 -13.27 15.15
C ALA A 9 -7.96 -14.70 14.66
N PHE A 10 -8.99 -15.43 14.24
CA PHE A 10 -8.84 -16.77 13.68
C PHE A 10 -8.00 -16.75 12.39
N ILE A 11 -8.33 -15.89 11.43
CA ILE A 11 -7.58 -15.77 10.17
C ILE A 11 -6.12 -15.43 10.45
N ASN A 12 -5.86 -14.46 11.34
CA ASN A 12 -4.50 -14.03 11.69
C ASN A 12 -3.71 -15.11 12.43
N SER A 13 -4.39 -16.02 13.14
CA SER A 13 -3.73 -17.16 13.78
C SER A 13 -3.16 -18.18 12.78
N LEU A 14 -3.60 -18.13 11.53
CA LEU A 14 -3.10 -18.98 10.44
C LEU A 14 -1.90 -18.35 9.72
N ASP A 15 -1.53 -17.10 10.04
CA ASP A 15 -0.37 -16.44 9.42
C ASP A 15 0.92 -17.17 9.82
N THR A 16 1.75 -17.46 8.82
CA THR A 16 3.05 -18.12 9.00
C THR A 16 4.18 -17.15 9.34
N GLY A 17 3.86 -15.87 9.51
CA GLY A 17 4.82 -14.80 9.77
C GLY A 17 5.48 -14.25 8.51
N ASN A 18 6.38 -13.32 8.74
CA ASN A 18 7.19 -12.67 7.71
C ASN A 18 8.67 -13.04 7.88
N THR A 19 9.53 -12.46 7.06
CA THR A 19 10.97 -12.53 7.26
C THR A 19 11.39 -11.69 8.47
N ARG A 20 12.54 -12.00 9.06
CA ARG A 20 13.05 -11.27 10.24
C ARG A 20 13.14 -9.76 10.01
N ILE A 21 13.46 -9.34 8.79
CA ILE A 21 13.57 -7.92 8.47
C ILE A 21 12.19 -7.25 8.41
N LEU A 22 11.20 -7.90 7.80
CA LEU A 22 9.82 -7.41 7.78
C LEU A 22 9.24 -7.33 9.18
N ASP A 23 9.46 -8.34 10.03
CA ASP A 23 9.00 -8.33 11.43
C ASP A 23 9.66 -7.19 12.23
N ALA A 24 10.94 -6.89 11.96
CA ALA A 24 11.63 -5.76 12.59
C ALA A 24 11.06 -4.41 12.16
N VAL A 25 10.85 -4.21 10.85
CA VAL A 25 10.27 -2.97 10.30
C VAL A 25 8.82 -2.79 10.79
N GLU A 26 8.03 -3.86 10.85
CA GLU A 26 6.66 -3.84 11.39
C GLU A 26 6.65 -3.39 12.85
N ARG A 27 7.49 -3.97 13.69
CA ARG A 27 7.60 -3.62 15.11
C ARG A 27 8.01 -2.16 15.29
N GLU A 28 9.07 -1.72 14.61
CA GLU A 28 9.55 -0.34 14.67
C GLU A 28 8.48 0.67 14.22
N ALA A 29 7.70 0.33 13.19
CA ALA A 29 6.59 1.14 12.73
C ALA A 29 5.48 1.25 13.78
N LEU A 30 5.07 0.13 14.38
CA LEU A 30 4.04 0.08 15.42
C LEU A 30 4.49 0.85 16.68
N ASP A 31 5.73 0.66 17.10
CA ASP A 31 6.32 1.38 18.26
C ASP A 31 6.37 2.90 18.03
N SER A 32 6.51 3.32 16.78
CA SER A 32 6.53 4.73 16.35
C SER A 32 5.15 5.26 15.94
N TYR A 33 4.07 4.49 16.14
CA TYR A 33 2.70 4.83 15.74
C TYR A 33 2.57 5.14 14.25
N VAL A 34 3.39 4.54 13.41
CA VAL A 34 3.26 4.64 11.96
C VAL A 34 2.29 3.54 11.48
N PRO A 35 1.16 3.92 10.85
CA PRO A 35 0.23 2.94 10.33
C PRO A 35 0.89 2.14 9.20
N ILE A 36 0.73 0.83 9.25
CA ILE A 36 1.11 -0.11 8.19
C ILE A 36 -0.07 -1.00 7.85
N ILE A 37 0.00 -1.67 6.72
CA ILE A 37 -1.04 -2.59 6.27
C ILE A 37 -1.28 -3.72 7.28
N ARG A 38 -2.54 -4.05 7.51
CA ARG A 38 -2.96 -5.12 8.45
C ARG A 38 -2.52 -6.49 7.94
N LYS A 39 -2.48 -7.47 8.83
CA LYS A 39 -2.06 -8.87 8.52
C LYS A 39 -2.88 -9.48 7.37
N GLU A 40 -4.18 -9.21 7.32
CA GLU A 40 -5.06 -9.69 6.27
C GLU A 40 -4.64 -9.14 4.90
N MET A 41 -4.29 -7.84 4.83
CA MET A 41 -3.81 -7.22 3.60
C MET A 41 -2.42 -7.75 3.22
N GLN A 42 -1.54 -7.99 4.20
CA GLN A 42 -0.24 -8.62 3.95
C GLN A 42 -0.42 -9.98 3.28
N SER A 43 -1.29 -10.84 3.83
CA SER A 43 -1.60 -12.16 3.28
C SER A 43 -2.24 -12.09 1.90
N PHE A 44 -3.15 -11.13 1.68
CA PHE A 44 -3.79 -10.91 0.40
C PHE A 44 -2.80 -10.44 -0.67
N LEU A 45 -1.89 -9.52 -0.35
CA LEU A 45 -0.84 -9.10 -1.27
C LEU A 45 0.10 -10.26 -1.63
N LYS A 46 0.52 -11.08 -0.65
CA LYS A 46 1.33 -12.28 -0.90
C LYS A 46 0.64 -13.21 -1.91
N LEU A 47 -0.67 -13.46 -1.74
CA LEU A 47 -1.47 -14.26 -2.68
C LEU A 47 -1.48 -13.65 -4.08
N LEU A 48 -1.80 -12.36 -4.20
CA LEU A 48 -1.85 -11.67 -5.49
C LEU A 48 -0.49 -11.69 -6.22
N LEU A 49 0.61 -11.49 -5.48
CA LEU A 49 1.95 -11.54 -6.04
C LEU A 49 2.31 -12.94 -6.56
N ALA A 50 1.93 -13.98 -5.83
CA ALA A 50 2.14 -15.36 -6.24
C ALA A 50 1.33 -15.72 -7.50
N MET A 51 0.08 -15.25 -7.60
CA MET A 51 -0.80 -15.51 -8.74
C MET A 51 -0.40 -14.71 -9.98
N ASN A 52 -0.19 -13.39 -9.82
CA ASN A 52 0.01 -12.47 -10.95
C ASN A 52 1.46 -12.40 -11.42
N ARG A 53 2.43 -12.72 -10.54
CA ARG A 53 3.86 -12.64 -10.82
C ARG A 53 4.27 -11.35 -11.55
N PRO A 54 3.95 -10.16 -10.98
CA PRO A 54 4.14 -8.89 -11.65
C PRO A 54 5.63 -8.62 -11.90
N LYS A 55 5.94 -7.98 -13.03
CA LYS A 55 7.28 -7.48 -13.34
C LYS A 55 7.48 -6.03 -12.92
N ARG A 56 6.38 -5.26 -12.86
CA ARG A 56 6.41 -3.87 -12.47
C ARG A 56 5.25 -3.58 -11.51
N ILE A 57 5.58 -2.99 -10.37
CA ILE A 57 4.61 -2.59 -9.34
C ILE A 57 4.74 -1.09 -9.12
N LEU A 58 3.60 -0.41 -9.02
CA LEU A 58 3.51 0.96 -8.53
C LEU A 58 2.84 0.94 -7.15
N GLU A 59 3.42 1.63 -6.19
CA GLU A 59 2.82 1.87 -4.89
C GLU A 59 2.62 3.37 -4.67
N VAL A 60 1.44 3.76 -4.21
CA VAL A 60 1.13 5.14 -3.84
C VAL A 60 0.95 5.22 -2.34
N GLY A 61 1.95 5.76 -1.66
CA GLY A 61 2.05 5.78 -0.20
C GLY A 61 3.08 4.77 0.33
N THR A 62 4.33 5.21 0.50
CA THR A 62 5.45 4.37 0.96
C THR A 62 5.47 4.22 2.48
N ALA A 63 5.11 5.28 3.21
CA ALA A 63 5.33 5.41 4.64
C ALA A 63 6.79 5.06 5.03
N VAL A 64 6.99 4.02 5.83
CA VAL A 64 8.33 3.54 6.22
C VAL A 64 8.86 2.42 5.32
N GLY A 65 8.15 2.09 4.23
CA GLY A 65 8.57 1.12 3.22
C GLY A 65 8.21 -0.33 3.52
N PHE A 66 7.37 -0.60 4.52
CA PHE A 66 7.00 -1.97 4.89
C PHE A 66 6.36 -2.74 3.74
N SER A 67 5.29 -2.19 3.14
CA SER A 67 4.57 -2.80 2.02
C SER A 67 5.43 -2.95 0.77
N SER A 68 6.27 -1.95 0.47
CA SER A 68 7.26 -2.04 -0.62
C SER A 68 8.21 -3.23 -0.43
N ILE A 69 8.76 -3.41 0.79
CA ILE A 69 9.68 -4.51 1.10
C ILE A 69 8.94 -5.85 1.02
N LEU A 70 7.73 -5.93 1.58
CA LEU A 70 6.88 -7.13 1.50
C LEU A 70 6.65 -7.50 0.02
N MET A 71 6.25 -6.55 -0.82
CA MET A 71 6.05 -6.80 -2.23
C MET A 71 7.34 -7.24 -2.92
N ALA A 72 8.49 -6.65 -2.58
CA ALA A 72 9.80 -7.03 -3.14
C ALA A 72 10.29 -8.41 -2.70
N GLU A 73 9.83 -8.93 -1.56
CA GLU A 73 10.18 -10.28 -1.09
C GLU A 73 9.36 -11.37 -1.77
N TYR A 74 8.07 -11.10 -2.01
CA TYR A 74 7.15 -12.10 -2.55
C TYR A 74 6.90 -11.99 -4.06
N ALA A 75 7.28 -10.88 -4.70
CA ALA A 75 7.29 -10.77 -6.16
C ALA A 75 8.47 -11.51 -6.80
N PRO A 76 8.45 -11.75 -8.13
CA PRO A 76 9.62 -12.24 -8.86
C PRO A 76 10.87 -11.39 -8.58
N LYS A 77 12.05 -12.03 -8.54
CA LYS A 77 13.32 -11.33 -8.22
C LYS A 77 13.69 -10.20 -9.19
N ASP A 78 13.21 -10.28 -10.42
CA ASP A 78 13.40 -9.28 -11.47
C ASP A 78 12.30 -8.18 -11.47
N CYS A 79 11.31 -8.30 -10.59
CA CYS A 79 10.27 -7.29 -10.42
C CYS A 79 10.87 -5.95 -9.99
N LYS A 80 10.41 -4.87 -10.60
CA LYS A 80 10.75 -3.49 -10.23
C LYS A 80 9.57 -2.83 -9.56
N ILE A 81 9.82 -2.17 -8.44
CA ILE A 81 8.81 -1.46 -7.65
C ILE A 81 9.14 0.02 -7.69
N VAL A 82 8.16 0.83 -8.05
CA VAL A 82 8.18 2.29 -7.89
C VAL A 82 7.22 2.62 -6.76
N THR A 83 7.68 3.38 -5.78
CA THR A 83 6.85 3.81 -4.65
C THR A 83 6.95 5.33 -4.46
N ILE A 84 5.86 5.98 -4.04
CA ILE A 84 5.76 7.44 -3.96
C ILE A 84 5.49 7.86 -2.51
N GLU A 85 6.26 8.84 -2.01
CA GLU A 85 6.07 9.42 -0.67
C GLU A 85 6.37 10.92 -0.69
N ASN A 86 5.54 11.69 0.01
CA ASN A 86 5.75 13.13 0.15
C ASN A 86 6.10 13.57 1.58
N TYR A 87 6.00 12.69 2.56
CA TYR A 87 6.29 13.07 3.94
C TYR A 87 7.79 12.96 4.25
N GLU A 88 8.46 14.10 4.25
CA GLU A 88 9.92 14.22 4.39
C GLU A 88 10.51 13.43 5.55
N LYS A 89 9.79 13.28 6.67
CA LYS A 89 10.27 12.55 7.85
C LYS A 89 10.29 11.03 7.65
N ARG A 90 9.45 10.49 6.75
CA ARG A 90 9.37 9.04 6.47
C ARG A 90 10.31 8.59 5.38
N ILE A 91 10.59 9.45 4.43
CA ILE A 91 11.48 9.17 3.28
C ILE A 91 12.83 8.58 3.70
N PRO A 92 13.62 9.21 4.62
CA PRO A 92 14.91 8.65 5.02
C PRO A 92 14.75 7.30 5.75
N ILE A 93 13.67 7.09 6.49
CA ILE A 93 13.39 5.82 7.18
C ILE A 93 13.12 4.72 6.14
N ALA A 94 12.26 5.00 5.14
CA ALA A 94 11.97 4.05 4.07
C ALA A 94 13.24 3.65 3.30
N ARG A 95 14.08 4.63 2.92
CA ARG A 95 15.36 4.38 2.26
C ARG A 95 16.29 3.49 3.10
N ALA A 96 16.42 3.79 4.39
CA ALA A 96 17.22 2.98 5.31
C ALA A 96 16.68 1.54 5.40
N ASN A 97 15.36 1.37 5.46
CA ASN A 97 14.71 0.06 5.49
C ASN A 97 14.93 -0.72 4.18
N PHE A 98 14.90 -0.07 3.01
CA PHE A 98 15.22 -0.71 1.73
C PHE A 98 16.65 -1.25 1.69
N VAL A 99 17.62 -0.48 2.20
CA VAL A 99 19.01 -0.91 2.32
C VAL A 99 19.15 -2.08 3.30
N ARG A 100 18.52 -1.99 4.50
CA ARG A 100 18.52 -3.07 5.50
C ARG A 100 17.92 -4.37 4.95
N ALA A 101 16.93 -4.26 4.06
CA ALA A 101 16.31 -5.40 3.40
C ALA A 101 17.07 -5.89 2.16
N GLY A 102 18.11 -5.18 1.71
CA GLY A 102 18.83 -5.47 0.47
C GLY A 102 17.96 -5.31 -0.78
N LYS A 103 16.99 -4.38 -0.73
CA LYS A 103 16.00 -4.14 -1.79
C LYS A 103 16.17 -2.81 -2.52
N GLU A 104 17.20 -2.04 -2.21
CA GLU A 104 17.49 -0.72 -2.78
C GLU A 104 17.67 -0.72 -4.31
N LYS A 105 18.00 -1.88 -4.90
CA LYS A 105 18.11 -2.04 -6.36
C LYS A 105 16.80 -2.47 -7.03
N GLN A 106 15.86 -2.93 -6.23
CA GLN A 106 14.54 -3.41 -6.69
C GLN A 106 13.45 -2.36 -6.50
N ILE A 107 13.60 -1.50 -5.47
CA ILE A 107 12.62 -0.48 -5.09
C ILE A 107 13.18 0.91 -5.40
N ALA A 108 12.48 1.67 -6.23
CA ALA A 108 12.75 3.08 -6.51
C ALA A 108 11.73 3.95 -5.78
N LEU A 109 12.19 4.77 -4.81
CA LEU A 109 11.34 5.73 -4.10
C LEU A 109 11.40 7.07 -4.82
N LEU A 110 10.24 7.56 -5.26
CA LEU A 110 10.03 8.89 -5.82
C LEU A 110 9.45 9.81 -4.74
N GLU A 111 10.13 10.94 -4.53
CA GLU A 111 9.75 11.92 -3.52
C GLU A 111 8.85 12.98 -4.14
N GLY A 112 7.72 13.26 -3.52
CA GLY A 112 6.81 14.31 -3.95
C GLY A 112 5.34 13.97 -3.79
N ASP A 113 4.49 14.94 -4.12
CA ASP A 113 3.03 14.72 -4.12
C ASP A 113 2.66 13.72 -5.21
N ALA A 114 1.86 12.73 -4.83
CA ALA A 114 1.47 11.66 -5.74
C ALA A 114 0.70 12.17 -6.96
N ALA A 115 -0.12 13.23 -6.81
CA ALA A 115 -0.85 13.81 -7.93
C ALA A 115 0.08 14.41 -9.00
N ASP A 116 1.27 14.85 -8.62
CA ASP A 116 2.24 15.39 -9.56
C ASP A 116 3.18 14.31 -10.07
N VAL A 117 3.68 13.44 -9.18
CA VAL A 117 4.60 12.36 -9.56
C VAL A 117 3.93 11.39 -10.54
N LEU A 118 2.66 11.02 -10.33
CA LEU A 118 1.93 10.11 -11.21
C LEU A 118 1.88 10.61 -12.67
N LYS A 119 1.75 11.92 -12.88
CA LYS A 119 1.73 12.53 -14.22
C LYS A 119 3.06 12.39 -14.98
N THR A 120 4.18 12.25 -14.26
CA THR A 120 5.52 12.09 -14.86
C THR A 120 5.80 10.66 -15.30
N LEU A 121 5.05 9.68 -14.79
CA LEU A 121 5.22 8.27 -15.12
C LEU A 121 4.54 7.95 -16.45
N ASN A 122 5.22 7.18 -17.31
CA ASN A 122 4.72 6.83 -18.63
C ASN A 122 4.69 5.32 -18.89
N GLU A 123 5.43 4.55 -18.12
CA GLU A 123 5.50 3.10 -18.31
C GLU A 123 4.40 2.38 -17.54
N PRO A 124 3.73 1.38 -18.15
CA PRO A 124 2.64 0.66 -17.51
C PRO A 124 3.14 -0.27 -16.40
N PHE A 125 2.24 -0.52 -15.43
CA PHE A 125 2.47 -1.41 -14.29
C PHE A 125 1.53 -2.61 -14.34
N ASP A 126 2.03 -3.78 -13.95
CA ASP A 126 1.25 -5.01 -13.87
C ASP A 126 0.37 -5.05 -12.61
N LEU A 127 0.84 -4.40 -11.53
CA LEU A 127 0.10 -4.25 -10.28
C LEU A 127 0.28 -2.81 -9.76
N ILE A 128 -0.81 -2.20 -9.32
CA ILE A 128 -0.79 -0.90 -8.63
C ILE A 128 -1.43 -1.07 -7.25
N PHE A 129 -0.70 -0.65 -6.22
CA PHE A 129 -1.17 -0.66 -4.84
C PHE A 129 -1.34 0.78 -4.34
N MET A 130 -2.58 1.16 -3.99
CA MET A 130 -2.90 2.48 -3.45
C MET A 130 -3.17 2.38 -1.95
N ASP A 131 -2.27 2.95 -1.14
CA ASP A 131 -2.41 3.11 0.29
C ASP A 131 -1.98 4.51 0.74
N ALA A 132 -2.58 5.53 0.15
CA ALA A 132 -2.35 6.93 0.46
C ALA A 132 -3.55 7.57 1.16
N ALA A 133 -3.58 8.90 1.24
CA ALA A 133 -4.71 9.64 1.77
C ALA A 133 -5.99 9.38 0.94
N LYS A 134 -6.97 8.68 1.53
CA LYS A 134 -8.17 8.16 0.85
C LYS A 134 -8.97 9.24 0.12
N GLY A 135 -9.05 10.45 0.67
CA GLY A 135 -9.70 11.59 0.02
C GLY A 135 -9.06 12.06 -1.28
N GLN A 136 -7.86 11.55 -1.62
CA GLN A 136 -7.15 11.88 -2.86
C GLN A 136 -7.33 10.83 -3.96
N TYR A 137 -7.88 9.66 -3.65
CA TYR A 137 -7.99 8.55 -4.60
C TYR A 137 -8.69 8.96 -5.90
N ILE A 138 -9.76 9.74 -5.82
CA ILE A 138 -10.47 10.20 -7.01
C ILE A 138 -9.60 11.06 -7.93
N HIS A 139 -8.64 11.81 -7.35
CA HIS A 139 -7.72 12.64 -8.12
C HIS A 139 -6.58 11.83 -8.75
N PHE A 140 -6.20 10.72 -8.11
CA PHE A 140 -5.17 9.82 -8.64
C PHE A 140 -5.72 8.89 -9.73
N MET A 141 -7.01 8.55 -9.68
CA MET A 141 -7.62 7.51 -10.52
C MET A 141 -7.38 7.68 -12.04
N PRO A 142 -7.46 8.88 -12.64
CA PRO A 142 -7.17 9.04 -14.08
C PRO A 142 -5.77 8.58 -14.45
N ASP A 143 -4.75 8.95 -13.66
CA ASP A 143 -3.36 8.54 -13.89
C ASP A 143 -3.13 7.07 -13.53
N ILE A 144 -3.75 6.56 -12.47
CA ILE A 144 -3.70 5.15 -12.10
C ILE A 144 -4.24 4.27 -13.25
N LEU A 145 -5.39 4.62 -13.83
CA LEU A 145 -5.95 3.86 -14.95
C LEU A 145 -5.09 3.95 -16.22
N ARG A 146 -4.47 5.10 -16.47
CA ARG A 146 -3.52 5.28 -17.58
C ARG A 146 -2.27 4.42 -17.41
N LEU A 147 -1.79 4.29 -16.18
CA LEU A 147 -0.58 3.55 -15.83
C LEU A 147 -0.83 2.05 -15.62
N LEU A 148 -2.08 1.64 -15.43
CA LEU A 148 -2.42 0.23 -15.26
C LEU A 148 -2.42 -0.47 -16.61
N LYS A 149 -1.62 -1.50 -16.72
CA LYS A 149 -1.57 -2.36 -17.91
C LYS A 149 -2.89 -3.09 -18.12
N THR A 150 -3.31 -3.28 -19.36
CA THR A 150 -4.45 -4.15 -19.69
C THR A 150 -4.23 -5.54 -19.08
N GLY A 151 -5.19 -6.02 -18.30
CA GLY A 151 -5.08 -7.25 -17.51
C GLY A 151 -4.28 -7.11 -16.22
N GLY A 152 -3.81 -5.89 -15.88
CA GLY A 152 -3.15 -5.59 -14.61
C GLY A 152 -4.13 -5.54 -13.43
N THR A 153 -3.59 -5.53 -12.23
CA THR A 153 -4.37 -5.53 -10.98
C THR A 153 -4.20 -4.21 -10.24
N LEU A 154 -5.32 -3.57 -9.89
CA LEU A 154 -5.38 -2.44 -8.97
C LEU A 154 -5.87 -2.93 -7.60
N VAL A 155 -5.11 -2.61 -6.56
CA VAL A 155 -5.49 -2.84 -5.16
C VAL A 155 -5.57 -1.49 -4.46
N SER A 156 -6.70 -1.19 -3.85
CA SER A 156 -6.90 0.05 -3.07
C SER A 156 -7.22 -0.33 -1.63
N ASP A 157 -6.38 0.11 -0.69
CA ASP A 157 -6.57 -0.21 0.72
C ASP A 157 -7.55 0.75 1.40
N ASN A 158 -8.23 0.27 2.44
CA ASN A 158 -9.17 1.01 3.32
C ASN A 158 -10.28 1.79 2.58
N VAL A 159 -10.72 1.35 1.42
CA VAL A 159 -11.77 2.05 0.65
C VAL A 159 -13.09 2.15 1.42
N LEU A 160 -13.38 1.21 2.30
CA LEU A 160 -14.61 1.22 3.12
C LEU A 160 -14.49 2.11 4.38
N GLN A 161 -13.30 2.61 4.72
CA GLN A 161 -13.07 3.47 5.89
C GLN A 161 -13.75 2.95 7.16
N ASP A 162 -13.46 1.69 7.52
CA ASP A 162 -14.06 0.98 8.66
C ASP A 162 -15.61 0.93 8.63
N GLY A 163 -16.20 1.10 7.44
CA GLY A 163 -17.64 1.06 7.22
C GLY A 163 -18.32 2.41 7.07
N ASP A 164 -17.61 3.49 7.31
CA ASP A 164 -18.19 4.84 7.26
C ASP A 164 -18.88 5.17 5.93
N ILE A 165 -18.43 4.59 4.82
CA ILE A 165 -19.02 4.85 3.50
C ILE A 165 -20.28 4.05 3.22
N ILE A 166 -20.56 3.01 3.99
CA ILE A 166 -21.79 2.18 3.85
C ILE A 166 -22.89 2.61 4.80
N GLU A 167 -22.61 3.51 5.73
CA GLU A 167 -23.58 4.10 6.63
C GLU A 167 -24.22 5.34 6.01
N SER A 168 -25.29 5.85 6.65
CA SER A 168 -25.88 7.13 6.26
C SER A 168 -24.83 8.25 6.36
N HIS A 169 -24.74 9.11 5.34
CA HIS A 169 -23.83 10.25 5.36
C HIS A 169 -24.03 11.21 6.54
N TYR A 170 -25.18 11.14 7.22
CA TYR A 170 -25.46 11.89 8.45
C TYR A 170 -24.74 11.30 9.67
N ALA A 171 -24.46 10.00 9.67
CA ALA A 171 -23.74 9.31 10.74
C ALA A 171 -22.21 9.39 10.59
N VAL A 172 -21.72 9.74 9.39
CA VAL A 172 -20.30 9.82 9.10
C VAL A 172 -19.65 11.02 9.80
N THR A 173 -18.49 10.82 10.42
CA THR A 173 -17.72 11.89 11.07
C THR A 173 -17.33 12.99 10.08
N ARG A 174 -17.08 14.23 10.59
CA ARG A 174 -16.69 15.35 9.72
C ARG A 174 -15.49 15.05 8.82
N ARG A 175 -14.51 14.28 9.33
CA ARG A 175 -13.33 13.85 8.58
C ARG A 175 -13.73 12.93 7.43
N ASN A 176 -14.55 11.94 7.70
CA ASN A 176 -14.91 10.90 6.74
C ASN A 176 -15.98 11.38 5.74
N ARG A 177 -16.78 12.40 6.08
CA ARG A 177 -17.73 13.03 5.13
C ARG A 177 -17.05 13.53 3.86
N THR A 178 -15.82 14.02 3.96
CA THR A 178 -15.06 14.48 2.78
C THR A 178 -14.67 13.29 1.89
N ILE A 179 -14.27 12.19 2.50
CA ILE A 179 -13.96 10.94 1.79
C ILE A 179 -15.21 10.38 1.13
N TYR A 180 -16.31 10.25 1.88
CA TYR A 180 -17.60 9.79 1.39
C TYR A 180 -18.10 10.55 0.15
N LYS A 181 -17.94 11.87 0.12
CA LYS A 181 -18.34 12.71 -1.03
C LYS A 181 -17.45 12.56 -2.27
N ARG A 182 -16.24 12.00 -2.11
CA ARG A 182 -15.23 11.86 -3.18
C ARG A 182 -15.04 10.42 -3.65
N MET A 183 -15.71 9.47 -3.06
CA MET A 183 -15.80 8.08 -3.48
C MET A 183 -17.07 7.84 -4.30
#